data_2f51adff3bd37a092631d3c625e773c6
#
_entry.id   2f51adff3bd37a092631d3c625e773c6
#
_cell.length_a   1.000
_cell.length_b   1.000
_cell.length_c   1.000
_cell.angle_alpha   90.00
_cell.angle_beta   90.00
_cell.angle_gamma   90.00
#
_symmetry.space_group_name_H-M   'P 1'
#
loop_
_entity.id
_entity.type
_entity.pdbx_description
1 polymer ?
#
loop_
_entity_poly.entity_id
_entity_poly.type
_entity_poly.pdbx_seq_one_letter_code
_entity_poly.pdbx_strand_id
1 'polypeptide(L)'
;LSDGELVHVWAVDHKSRIQTYCFAGAPGVIGLNGGAAQFFEPGDQVVIAAFDLTDEPIIPNVVLLDENNRVVRDMTPYSVVG
;
A
#
# COMPACT_ATOMS: atom_id res chain seq x y z
N LEU A 1 -8.92 0.90 -3.50
CA LEU A 1 -8.45 -0.38 -4.02
C LEU A 1 -9.63 -1.34 -4.21
N SER A 2 -9.59 -2.11 -5.27
CA SER A 2 -10.62 -3.11 -5.58
C SER A 2 -10.07 -4.52 -5.36
N ASP A 3 -10.95 -5.45 -5.02
CA ASP A 3 -10.55 -6.86 -4.87
C ASP A 3 -9.91 -7.39 -6.14
N GLY A 4 -8.76 -8.03 -6.00
CA GLY A 4 -7.99 -8.58 -7.10
C GLY A 4 -7.10 -7.58 -7.81
N GLU A 5 -7.09 -6.33 -7.39
CA GLU A 5 -6.23 -5.30 -7.98
C GLU A 5 -4.76 -5.56 -7.67
N LEU A 6 -3.89 -5.40 -8.68
CA LEU A 6 -2.45 -5.52 -8.50
C LEU A 6 -1.92 -4.36 -7.66
N VAL A 7 -1.15 -4.68 -6.65
CA VAL A 7 -0.49 -3.71 -5.79
C VAL A 7 0.97 -4.03 -5.61
N HIS A 8 1.75 -3.00 -5.34
CA HIS A 8 3.14 -3.13 -4.90
C HIS A 8 3.21 -2.81 -3.42
N VAL A 9 3.95 -3.61 -2.67
CA VAL A 9 4.13 -3.42 -1.23
C VAL A 9 5.63 -3.30 -0.94
N TRP A 10 6.01 -2.21 -0.30
CA TRP A 10 7.38 -1.96 0.14
C TRP A 10 7.44 -1.93 1.65
N ALA A 11 8.50 -2.51 2.20
CA ALA A 11 8.85 -2.27 3.58
C ALA A 11 9.54 -0.91 3.72
N VAL A 12 9.22 -0.16 4.78
CA VAL A 12 9.87 1.11 5.07
C VAL A 12 11.26 0.89 5.62
N ASP A 13 11.42 -0.10 6.50
CA ASP A 13 12.63 -0.30 7.29
C ASP A 13 13.62 -1.32 6.70
N HIS A 14 13.23 -2.03 5.66
CA HIS A 14 14.10 -2.99 5.00
C HIS A 14 13.82 -3.03 3.49
N LYS A 15 14.60 -3.84 2.77
CA LYS A 15 14.61 -3.79 1.31
C LYS A 15 13.53 -4.62 0.62
N SER A 16 12.64 -5.24 1.37
CA SER A 16 11.64 -6.12 0.77
C SER A 16 10.61 -5.34 -0.03
N ARG A 17 10.32 -5.85 -1.22
CA ARG A 17 9.30 -5.33 -2.11
C ARG A 17 8.65 -6.49 -2.83
N ILE A 18 7.34 -6.48 -2.90
CA ILE A 18 6.59 -7.53 -3.60
C ILE A 18 5.53 -6.91 -4.51
N GLN A 19 5.12 -7.69 -5.49
CA GLN A 19 3.91 -7.45 -6.26
C GLN A 19 2.90 -8.52 -5.88
N THR A 20 1.69 -8.11 -5.62
CA THR A 20 0.62 -9.02 -5.27
C THR A 20 -0.73 -8.42 -5.64
N TYR A 21 -1.78 -9.15 -5.39
CA TYR A 21 -3.14 -8.64 -5.54
C TYR A 21 -3.76 -8.44 -4.15
N CYS A 22 -4.67 -7.48 -4.05
CA CYS A 22 -5.34 -7.19 -2.80
C CYS A 22 -6.78 -7.72 -2.80
N PHE A 23 -7.31 -7.92 -1.61
CA PHE A 23 -8.72 -8.23 -1.41
C PHE A 23 -9.14 -7.76 -0.03
N ALA A 24 -10.44 -7.60 0.15
CA ALA A 24 -10.99 -7.04 1.37
C ALA A 24 -10.72 -7.98 2.55
N GLY A 25 -10.33 -7.39 3.66
CA GLY A 25 -10.12 -8.07 4.94
C GLY A 25 -10.87 -7.36 6.06
N ALA A 26 -10.54 -7.71 7.29
CA ALA A 26 -11.12 -7.05 8.45
C ALA A 26 -10.70 -5.59 8.51
N PRO A 27 -11.59 -4.67 8.94
CA PRO A 27 -11.22 -3.26 9.09
C PRO A 27 -10.03 -3.07 10.03
N GLY A 28 -9.12 -2.18 9.64
CA GLY A 28 -7.94 -1.87 10.44
C GLY A 28 -6.83 -2.91 10.41
N VAL A 29 -6.96 -3.95 9.58
CA VAL A 29 -5.96 -5.01 9.48
C VAL A 29 -5.38 -5.04 8.07
N ILE A 30 -4.05 -5.05 7.99
CA ILE A 30 -3.33 -5.34 6.76
C ILE A 30 -2.64 -6.67 6.95
N GLY A 31 -3.12 -7.69 6.24
CA GLY A 31 -2.59 -9.05 6.33
C GLY A 31 -1.85 -9.44 5.06
N LEU A 32 -0.78 -10.19 5.22
CA LEU A 32 -0.01 -10.76 4.13
C LEU A 32 -0.05 -12.27 4.24
N ASN A 33 -0.43 -12.93 3.17
CA ASN A 33 -0.63 -14.37 3.14
C ASN A 33 0.32 -15.05 2.15
N GLY A 34 0.48 -16.36 2.32
CA GLY A 34 1.25 -17.18 1.40
C GLY A 34 2.70 -16.76 1.29
N GLY A 35 3.22 -16.69 0.06
CA GLY A 35 4.61 -16.31 -0.19
C GLY A 35 4.96 -14.91 0.26
N ALA A 36 4.00 -13.99 0.21
CA ALA A 36 4.22 -12.61 0.65
C ALA A 36 4.57 -12.52 2.14
N ALA A 37 4.00 -13.38 2.96
CA ALA A 37 4.25 -13.38 4.40
C ALA A 37 5.72 -13.70 4.77
N GLN A 38 6.48 -14.25 3.83
CA GLN A 38 7.90 -14.55 4.06
C GLN A 38 8.78 -13.31 4.08
N PHE A 39 8.32 -12.19 3.52
CA PHE A 39 9.11 -10.98 3.35
C PHE A 39 8.80 -9.91 4.39
N PHE A 40 7.74 -10.08 5.16
CA PHE A 40 7.25 -9.07 6.10
C PHE A 40 6.90 -9.72 7.42
N GLU A 41 7.06 -8.97 8.49
CA GLU A 41 6.73 -9.40 9.85
C GLU A 41 5.67 -8.49 10.46
N PRO A 42 4.87 -9.00 11.42
CA PRO A 42 3.96 -8.12 12.15
C PRO A 42 4.72 -6.95 12.77
N GLY A 43 4.15 -5.76 12.63
CA GLY A 43 4.79 -4.53 13.08
C GLY A 43 5.60 -3.79 12.02
N ASP A 44 5.86 -4.41 10.88
CA ASP A 44 6.52 -3.72 9.77
C ASP A 44 5.66 -2.56 9.27
N GLN A 45 6.31 -1.44 8.99
CA GLN A 45 5.68 -0.35 8.25
C GLN A 45 5.83 -0.61 6.77
N VAL A 46 4.74 -0.43 6.03
CA VAL A 46 4.74 -0.71 4.60
C VAL A 46 4.12 0.45 3.83
N VAL A 47 4.53 0.57 2.57
CA VAL A 47 3.88 1.43 1.58
C VAL A 47 3.18 0.51 0.60
N ILE A 48 1.90 0.75 0.36
CA ILE A 48 1.11 0.01 -0.60
C ILE A 48 0.70 0.96 -1.71
N ALA A 49 0.98 0.59 -2.96
CA ALA A 49 0.65 1.41 -4.10
C ALA A 49 -0.05 0.59 -5.18
N ALA A 50 -1.10 1.16 -5.74
CA ALA A 50 -1.76 0.66 -6.93
C ALA A 50 -1.49 1.64 -8.08
N PHE A 51 -1.45 1.10 -9.29
CA PHE A 51 -1.11 1.84 -10.48
C PHE A 51 -2.19 1.65 -11.53
N ASP A 52 -2.42 2.69 -12.31
CA ASP A 52 -3.37 2.65 -13.40
C ASP A 52 -2.67 3.05 -14.70
N LEU A 53 -3.06 2.42 -15.79
CA LEU A 53 -2.56 2.75 -17.11
C LEU A 53 -3.57 3.65 -17.80
N THR A 54 -3.17 4.89 -18.07
CA THR A 54 -4.05 5.87 -18.68
C THR A 54 -3.26 6.79 -19.60
N ASP A 55 -3.94 7.34 -20.61
CA ASP A 55 -3.36 8.34 -21.50
C ASP A 55 -3.45 9.76 -20.93
N GLU A 56 -4.13 9.93 -19.81
CA GLU A 56 -4.32 11.23 -19.17
C GLU A 56 -3.40 11.38 -17.97
N PRO A 57 -3.00 12.62 -17.60
CA PRO A 57 -2.24 12.85 -16.40
C PRO A 57 -2.97 12.33 -15.17
N ILE A 58 -2.25 11.68 -14.28
CA ILE A 58 -2.78 11.16 -13.03
C ILE A 58 -2.33 12.05 -11.87
N ILE A 59 -3.28 12.42 -11.02
CA ILE A 59 -2.97 13.02 -9.72
C ILE A 59 -3.02 11.87 -8.69
N PRO A 60 -1.88 11.49 -8.09
CA PRO A 60 -1.88 10.40 -7.13
C PRO A 60 -2.72 10.71 -5.90
N ASN A 61 -3.52 9.74 -5.47
CA ASN A 61 -4.20 9.79 -4.18
C ASN A 61 -3.27 9.18 -3.14
N VAL A 62 -2.88 9.99 -2.16
CA VAL A 62 -1.96 9.57 -1.11
C VAL A 62 -2.61 9.79 0.24
N VAL A 63 -2.67 8.75 1.05
CA VAL A 63 -3.20 8.82 2.40
C VAL A 63 -2.17 8.29 3.39
N LEU A 64 -2.14 8.90 4.56
CA LEU A 64 -1.32 8.45 5.68
C LEU A 64 -2.22 7.75 6.69
N LEU A 65 -1.78 6.58 7.14
CA LEU A 65 -2.50 5.77 8.12
C LEU A 65 -1.77 5.82 9.47
N ASP A 66 -2.54 5.71 10.55
CA ASP A 66 -1.99 5.58 11.89
C ASP A 66 -1.63 4.12 12.22
N GLU A 67 -1.23 3.88 13.47
CA GLU A 67 -0.85 2.55 13.94
C GLU A 67 -2.01 1.54 13.92
N ASN A 68 -3.25 2.03 13.83
CA ASN A 68 -4.45 1.20 13.71
C ASN A 68 -4.92 1.10 12.25
N ASN A 69 -4.12 1.54 11.30
CA ASN A 69 -4.42 1.54 9.86
C ASN A 69 -5.66 2.37 9.50
N ARG A 70 -5.89 3.45 10.23
CA ARG A 70 -6.96 4.40 9.94
C ARG A 70 -6.37 5.65 9.29
N VAL A 71 -7.11 6.21 8.34
CA VAL A 71 -6.66 7.43 7.65
C VAL A 71 -6.61 8.59 8.63
N VAL A 72 -5.43 9.15 8.82
CA VAL A 72 -5.23 10.34 9.66
C VAL A 72 -4.99 11.59 8.85
N ARG A 73 -4.57 11.44 7.58
CA ARG A 73 -4.30 12.57 6.73
C ARG A 73 -4.42 12.16 5.27
N ASP A 74 -5.15 12.95 4.49
CA ASP A 74 -5.15 12.86 3.05
C ASP A 74 -4.09 13.82 2.51
N MET A 75 -3.11 13.27 1.84
CA MET A 75 -1.97 14.02 1.33
C MET A 75 -2.09 14.35 -0.16
N THR A 76 -3.28 14.18 -0.71
CA THR A 76 -3.54 14.46 -2.13
C THR A 76 -3.83 15.96 -2.35
N PRO A 77 -3.23 16.61 -3.35
CA PRO A 77 -2.18 16.10 -4.22
C PRO A 77 -0.83 16.03 -3.49
N TYR A 78 -0.08 15.01 -3.79
CA TYR A 78 1.20 14.79 -3.16
C TYR A 78 2.33 15.21 -4.09
N SER A 79 3.11 16.19 -3.68
CA SER A 79 4.29 16.61 -4.42
C SER A 79 5.50 15.84 -3.95
N VAL A 80 6.03 14.99 -4.80
CA VAL A 80 7.26 14.27 -4.53
C VAL A 80 8.34 14.80 -5.43
N VAL A 81 9.43 15.21 -4.82
CA VAL A 81 10.67 15.49 -5.53
C VAL A 81 11.57 14.31 -5.22
N GLY A 82 11.63 13.42 -6.16
CA GLY A 82 12.32 12.22 -5.83
C GLY A 82 13.23 11.68 -6.81
#